data_d17ed96c28ab5d59ff7303e79ba7b6d6
#
_entry.id   d17ed96c28ab5d59ff7303e79ba7b6d6
#
_cell.length_a   1.000
_cell.length_b   1.000
_cell.length_c   1.000
_cell.angle_alpha   90.00
_cell.angle_beta   90.00
_cell.angle_gamma   90.00
#
_symmetry.space_group_name_H-M   'P 1'
#
loop_
_entity.id
_entity.type
_entity.pdbx_description
1 polymer ?
#
loop_
_entity_poly.entity_id
_entity_poly.type
_entity_poly.pdbx_seq_one_letter_code
_entity_poly.pdbx_strand_id
1 'polypeptide(L)'
;KIFFRFNDWYKFIMDKEFCIGARFHGNVVPILAGVPALFIVSDSRTKELTEFFKFPTINIDKFRTDIPLQEYYDMADYSQFNREYASLLENFIDFCMKNQLELTSGLQQYYYRKFERIKSI
;
A
#
# COMPACT_ATOMS: atom_id res chain seq x y z
N LYS A 1 19.83 6.22 7.19
CA LYS A 1 19.48 5.54 8.44
C LYS A 1 19.23 4.07 8.13
N ILE A 2 19.74 3.15 8.94
CA ILE A 2 19.58 1.70 8.78
C ILE A 2 18.72 1.21 9.93
N PHE A 3 17.71 0.38 9.64
CA PHE A 3 16.84 -0.24 10.63
C PHE A 3 17.05 -1.76 10.61
N PHE A 4 17.23 -2.36 11.78
CA PHE A 4 17.37 -3.81 11.96
C PHE A 4 16.08 -4.50 12.39
N ARG A 5 15.08 -3.73 12.83
CA ARG A 5 13.76 -4.22 13.22
C ARG A 5 12.67 -3.48 12.46
N PHE A 6 11.66 -4.23 12.02
CA PHE A 6 10.50 -3.66 11.32
C PHE A 6 9.81 -2.56 12.15
N ASN A 7 9.61 -2.80 13.43
CA ASN A 7 8.92 -1.84 14.31
C ASN A 7 9.64 -0.49 14.43
N ASP A 8 10.97 -0.48 14.41
CA ASP A 8 11.74 0.76 14.49
C ASP A 8 11.63 1.56 13.18
N TRP A 9 11.62 0.85 12.05
CA TRP A 9 11.38 1.45 10.74
C TRP A 9 9.95 1.99 10.63
N TYR A 10 8.96 1.19 11.01
CA TYR A 10 7.55 1.57 11.01
C TYR A 10 7.30 2.85 11.84
N LYS A 11 7.80 2.89 13.08
CA LYS A 11 7.71 4.09 13.94
C LYS A 11 8.37 5.32 13.31
N PHE A 12 9.52 5.14 12.68
CA PHE A 12 10.20 6.24 11.99
C PHE A 12 9.38 6.79 10.83
N ILE A 13 8.69 5.92 10.10
CA ILE A 13 7.87 6.31 8.94
C ILE A 13 6.58 7.01 9.38
N MET A 14 5.97 6.63 10.49
CA MET A 14 4.72 7.24 10.98
C MET A 14 4.79 8.77 11.14
N ASP A 15 5.98 9.31 11.36
CA ASP A 15 6.22 10.76 11.51
C ASP A 15 6.47 11.47 10.17
N LYS A 16 6.33 10.79 9.04
CA LYS A 16 6.57 11.36 7.71
C LYS A 16 5.26 11.67 7.02
N GLU A 17 5.28 12.69 6.17
CA GLU A 17 4.09 13.12 5.41
C GLU A 17 3.98 12.42 4.06
N PHE A 18 5.12 11.96 3.50
CA PHE A 18 5.17 11.37 2.18
C PHE A 18 6.41 10.47 2.00
N CYS A 19 6.28 9.48 1.14
CA CYS A 19 7.37 8.62 0.69
C CYS A 19 7.37 8.49 -0.83
N ILE A 20 8.54 8.45 -1.44
CA ILE A 20 8.71 8.17 -2.88
C ILE A 20 9.92 7.27 -3.08
N GLY A 21 9.79 6.24 -3.91
CA GLY A 21 10.90 5.32 -4.14
C GLY A 21 10.61 4.23 -5.16
N ALA A 22 11.69 3.56 -5.61
CA ALA A 22 11.62 2.49 -6.59
C ALA A 22 11.50 1.09 -5.96
N ARG A 23 11.75 0.94 -4.66
CA ARG A 23 11.67 -0.36 -3.99
C ARG A 23 10.26 -0.61 -3.48
N PHE A 24 9.64 -1.71 -3.94
CA PHE A 24 8.25 -2.04 -3.60
C PHE A 24 8.01 -2.06 -2.09
N HIS A 25 8.74 -2.87 -1.32
CA HIS A 25 8.56 -2.94 0.13
C HIS A 25 8.91 -1.62 0.85
N GLY A 26 9.83 -0.83 0.29
CA GLY A 26 10.16 0.50 0.80
C GLY A 26 8.98 1.47 0.81
N ASN A 27 8.04 1.30 -0.12
CA ASN A 27 6.82 2.11 -0.23
C ASN A 27 5.60 1.45 0.44
N VAL A 28 5.57 0.12 0.56
CA VAL A 28 4.46 -0.58 1.25
C VAL A 28 4.47 -0.27 2.76
N VAL A 29 5.63 -0.18 3.39
CA VAL A 29 5.71 0.14 4.83
C VAL A 29 5.12 1.50 5.17
N PRO A 30 5.39 2.60 4.43
CA PRO A 30 4.68 3.86 4.58
C PRO A 30 3.16 3.72 4.48
N ILE A 31 2.65 3.01 3.47
CA ILE A 31 1.21 2.79 3.29
C ILE A 31 0.60 2.09 4.51
N LEU A 32 1.25 1.07 5.04
CA LEU A 32 0.84 0.40 6.27
C LEU A 32 0.82 1.33 7.49
N ALA A 33 1.70 2.31 7.50
CA ALA A 33 1.78 3.35 8.54
C ALA A 33 0.81 4.52 8.32
N GLY A 34 0.00 4.50 7.25
CA GLY A 34 -0.93 5.58 6.90
C GLY A 34 -0.27 6.78 6.21
N VAL A 35 0.96 6.60 5.73
CA VAL A 35 1.71 7.64 5.01
C VAL A 35 1.61 7.39 3.51
N PRO A 36 1.15 8.35 2.70
CA PRO A 36 1.06 8.17 1.25
C PRO A 36 2.45 7.94 0.63
N ALA A 37 2.51 7.05 -0.35
CA ALA A 37 3.72 6.72 -1.06
C ALA A 37 3.50 6.73 -2.57
N LEU A 38 4.47 7.22 -3.35
CA LEU A 38 4.49 7.16 -4.80
C LEU A 38 5.56 6.17 -5.26
N PHE A 39 5.17 5.20 -6.08
CA PHE A 39 6.09 4.19 -6.58
C PHE A 39 6.75 4.66 -7.88
N ILE A 40 8.08 4.65 -7.91
CA ILE A 40 8.83 4.83 -9.15
C ILE A 40 8.97 3.45 -9.82
N VAL A 41 8.31 3.27 -10.95
CA VAL A 41 8.30 1.99 -11.67
C VAL A 41 9.44 1.96 -12.68
N SER A 42 10.35 1.00 -12.51
CA SER A 42 11.51 0.78 -13.38
C SER A 42 11.57 -0.63 -13.98
N ASP A 43 10.74 -1.56 -13.52
CA ASP A 43 10.71 -2.95 -13.95
C ASP A 43 9.28 -3.51 -14.01
N SER A 44 9.11 -4.62 -14.75
CA SER A 44 7.80 -5.25 -14.97
C SER A 44 7.18 -5.77 -13.65
N ARG A 45 7.97 -6.30 -12.74
CA ARG A 45 7.50 -6.83 -11.46
C ARG A 45 6.88 -5.75 -10.59
N THR A 46 7.58 -4.61 -10.44
CA THR A 46 7.04 -3.48 -9.69
C THR A 46 5.78 -2.93 -10.35
N LYS A 47 5.76 -2.88 -11.69
CA LYS A 47 4.59 -2.46 -12.47
C LYS A 47 3.38 -3.37 -12.19
N GLU A 48 3.52 -4.68 -12.35
CA GLU A 48 2.44 -5.65 -12.12
C GLU A 48 1.88 -5.58 -10.69
N LEU A 49 2.76 -5.50 -9.68
CA LEU A 49 2.34 -5.40 -8.29
C LEU A 49 1.59 -4.10 -8.00
N THR A 50 2.08 -2.98 -8.51
CA THR A 50 1.42 -1.68 -8.28
C THR A 50 0.09 -1.58 -9.03
N GLU A 51 -0.01 -2.15 -10.23
CA GLU A 51 -1.28 -2.26 -10.97
C GLU A 51 -2.29 -3.16 -10.27
N PHE A 52 -1.85 -4.28 -9.70
CA PHE A 52 -2.71 -5.19 -8.94
C PHE A 52 -3.31 -4.50 -7.72
N PHE A 53 -2.49 -3.82 -6.92
CA PHE A 53 -2.94 -3.11 -5.71
C PHE A 53 -3.54 -1.74 -5.98
N LYS A 54 -3.48 -1.24 -7.22
CA LYS A 54 -3.92 0.13 -7.58
C LYS A 54 -3.15 1.22 -6.83
N PHE A 55 -1.87 1.00 -6.60
CA PHE A 55 -1.01 2.00 -5.99
C PHE A 55 -0.64 3.10 -6.98
N PRO A 56 -0.51 4.36 -6.53
CA PRO A 56 -0.08 5.45 -7.39
C PRO A 56 1.37 5.28 -7.83
N THR A 57 1.62 5.51 -9.11
CA THR A 57 2.93 5.26 -9.74
C THR A 57 3.38 6.39 -10.64
N ILE A 58 4.70 6.49 -10.82
CA ILE A 58 5.33 7.23 -11.90
C ILE A 58 6.38 6.34 -12.58
N ASN A 59 6.45 6.38 -13.91
CA ASN A 59 7.50 5.68 -14.64
C ASN A 59 8.86 6.36 -14.38
N ILE A 60 9.92 5.57 -14.25
CA ILE A 60 11.30 6.07 -14.02
C ILE A 60 11.72 7.09 -15.08
N ASP A 61 11.29 6.91 -16.34
CA ASP A 61 11.62 7.81 -17.45
C ASP A 61 10.98 9.21 -17.30
N LYS A 62 9.94 9.32 -16.48
CA LYS A 62 9.25 10.59 -16.17
C LYS A 62 9.68 11.19 -14.84
N PHE A 63 10.43 10.44 -14.04
CA PHE A 63 10.91 10.93 -12.75
C PHE A 63 12.02 11.96 -12.95
N ARG A 64 11.89 13.13 -12.31
CA ARG A 64 12.81 14.26 -12.41
C ARG A 64 13.20 14.74 -11.02
N THR A 65 14.41 15.21 -10.88
CA THR A 65 14.94 15.74 -9.60
C THR A 65 14.85 17.26 -9.49
N ASP A 66 14.44 17.93 -10.56
CA ASP A 66 14.35 19.40 -10.68
C ASP A 66 12.95 19.97 -10.49
N ILE A 67 11.95 19.11 -10.18
CA ILE A 67 10.60 19.55 -9.83
C ILE A 67 10.37 19.45 -8.31
N PRO A 68 9.46 20.27 -7.75
CA PRO A 68 9.13 20.24 -6.33
C PRO A 68 8.57 18.90 -5.88
N LEU A 69 8.92 18.46 -4.67
CA LEU A 69 8.39 17.23 -4.08
C LEU A 69 6.86 17.26 -3.93
N GLN A 70 6.29 18.46 -3.79
CA GLN A 70 4.84 18.65 -3.71
C GLN A 70 4.11 18.12 -4.97
N GLU A 71 4.67 18.27 -6.16
CA GLU A 71 4.07 17.74 -7.37
C GLU A 71 3.97 16.21 -7.34
N TYR A 72 4.97 15.53 -6.80
CA TYR A 72 4.93 14.08 -6.60
C TYR A 72 3.94 13.66 -5.50
N TYR A 73 3.82 14.46 -4.46
CA TYR A 73 2.80 14.23 -3.43
C TYR A 73 1.38 14.30 -4.01
N ASP A 74 1.13 15.28 -4.86
CA ASP A 74 -0.18 15.48 -5.50
C ASP A 74 -0.51 14.35 -6.51
N MET A 75 0.50 13.65 -7.04
CA MET A 75 0.30 12.45 -7.87
C MET A 75 -0.06 11.19 -7.05
N ALA A 76 0.13 11.20 -5.74
CA ALA A 76 -0.14 10.04 -4.88
C ALA A 76 -1.63 9.91 -4.54
N ASP A 77 -2.47 9.73 -5.56
CA ASP A 77 -3.91 9.53 -5.41
C ASP A 77 -4.25 8.07 -5.05
N TYR A 78 -4.75 7.87 -3.85
CA TYR A 78 -5.18 6.57 -3.30
C TYR A 78 -6.67 6.29 -3.47
N SER A 79 -7.42 7.11 -4.19
CA SER A 79 -8.87 6.96 -4.34
C SER A 79 -9.26 5.61 -4.93
N GLN A 80 -8.53 5.12 -5.94
CA GLN A 80 -8.78 3.83 -6.55
C GLN A 80 -8.43 2.67 -5.61
N PHE A 81 -7.26 2.73 -4.95
CA PHE A 81 -6.87 1.74 -3.93
C PHE A 81 -7.95 1.62 -2.84
N ASN A 82 -8.41 2.74 -2.30
CA ASN A 82 -9.40 2.76 -1.24
C ASN A 82 -10.75 2.16 -1.68
N ARG A 83 -11.15 2.34 -2.93
CA ARG A 83 -12.37 1.73 -3.47
C ARG A 83 -12.25 0.23 -3.65
N GLU A 84 -11.10 -0.25 -4.11
CA GLU A 84 -10.92 -1.64 -4.52
C GLU A 84 -10.33 -2.55 -3.43
N TYR A 85 -9.74 -1.97 -2.39
CA TYR A 85 -9.08 -2.71 -1.32
C TYR A 85 -9.98 -3.76 -0.65
N ALA A 86 -11.25 -3.43 -0.40
CA ALA A 86 -12.19 -4.36 0.23
C ALA A 86 -12.39 -5.61 -0.64
N SER A 87 -12.58 -5.45 -1.95
CA SER A 87 -12.75 -6.58 -2.89
C SER A 87 -11.49 -7.44 -2.99
N LEU A 88 -10.31 -6.82 -2.96
CA LEU A 88 -9.05 -7.57 -2.97
C LEU A 88 -8.88 -8.41 -1.69
N LEU A 89 -9.27 -7.87 -0.55
CA LEU A 89 -9.25 -8.60 0.71
C LEU A 89 -10.27 -9.74 0.73
N GLU A 90 -11.48 -9.53 0.20
CA GLU A 90 -12.48 -10.59 0.04
C GLU A 90 -11.96 -11.73 -0.84
N ASN A 91 -11.38 -11.40 -1.98
CA ASN A 91 -10.79 -12.40 -2.88
C ASN A 91 -9.71 -13.22 -2.19
N PHE A 92 -8.87 -12.58 -1.38
CA PHE A 92 -7.83 -13.27 -0.61
C PHE A 92 -8.43 -14.22 0.44
N ILE A 93 -9.46 -13.79 1.16
CA ILE A 93 -10.15 -14.60 2.15
C ILE A 93 -10.84 -15.80 1.49
N ASP A 94 -11.53 -15.58 0.37
CA ASP A 94 -12.16 -16.64 -0.41
C ASP A 94 -11.12 -17.66 -0.92
N PHE A 95 -9.98 -17.19 -1.38
CA PHE A 95 -8.86 -18.06 -1.75
C PHE A 95 -8.40 -18.91 -0.56
N CYS A 96 -8.20 -18.31 0.60
CA CYS A 96 -7.81 -19.05 1.80
C CYS A 96 -8.85 -20.12 2.17
N MET A 97 -10.13 -19.77 2.18
CA MET A 97 -11.20 -20.71 2.51
C MET A 97 -11.28 -21.87 1.52
N LYS A 98 -11.22 -21.60 0.21
CA LYS A 98 -11.24 -22.63 -0.84
C LYS A 98 -10.06 -23.59 -0.77
N ASN A 99 -8.94 -23.13 -0.25
CA ASN A 99 -7.72 -23.93 -0.08
C ASN A 99 -7.54 -24.47 1.35
N GLN A 100 -8.58 -24.41 2.19
CA GLN A 100 -8.57 -24.91 3.58
C GLN A 100 -7.45 -24.28 4.43
N LEU A 101 -7.09 -23.02 4.15
CA LEU A 101 -6.15 -22.24 4.93
C LEU A 101 -6.88 -21.53 6.06
N GLU A 102 -6.41 -21.73 7.29
CA GLU A 102 -6.99 -21.05 8.45
C GLU A 102 -6.58 -19.58 8.49
N LEU A 103 -7.56 -18.69 8.63
CA LEU A 103 -7.31 -17.28 8.88
C LEU A 103 -6.96 -17.06 10.35
N THR A 104 -5.95 -16.25 10.62
CA THR A 104 -5.66 -15.82 12.00
C THR A 104 -6.85 -15.09 12.60
N SER A 105 -7.05 -15.23 13.92
CA SER A 105 -8.14 -14.54 14.62
C SER A 105 -8.14 -13.02 14.42
N GLY A 106 -6.95 -12.42 14.32
CA GLY A 106 -6.80 -10.99 14.02
C GLY A 106 -7.33 -10.60 12.65
N LEU A 107 -7.07 -11.39 11.61
CA LEU A 107 -7.56 -11.15 10.26
C LEU A 107 -9.07 -11.35 10.16
N GLN A 108 -9.61 -12.38 10.84
CA GLN A 108 -11.06 -12.60 10.95
C GLN A 108 -11.76 -11.42 11.63
N GLN A 109 -11.24 -10.95 12.77
CA GLN A 109 -11.81 -9.80 13.48
C GLN A 109 -11.73 -8.51 12.67
N TYR A 110 -10.62 -8.29 11.97
CA TYR A 110 -10.45 -7.15 11.08
C TYR A 110 -11.47 -7.18 9.94
N TYR A 111 -11.66 -8.34 9.32
CA TYR A 111 -12.65 -8.56 8.27
C TYR A 111 -14.07 -8.24 8.78
N TYR A 112 -14.51 -8.85 9.87
CA TYR A 112 -15.84 -8.60 10.44
C TYR A 112 -16.07 -7.15 10.82
N ARG A 113 -15.13 -6.49 11.50
CA ARG A 113 -15.26 -5.08 11.90
C ARG A 113 -15.37 -4.12 10.70
N LYS A 114 -14.66 -4.39 9.63
CA LYS A 114 -14.67 -3.54 8.44
C LYS A 114 -15.97 -3.72 7.65
N PHE A 115 -16.48 -4.94 7.53
CA PHE A 115 -17.72 -5.23 6.82
C PHE A 115 -18.95 -4.75 7.58
N GLU A 116 -18.97 -4.83 8.89
CA GLU A 116 -20.07 -4.27 9.71
C GLU A 116 -20.16 -2.75 9.57
N ARG A 117 -19.01 -2.05 9.50
CA ARG A 117 -18.98 -0.60 9.24
C ARG A 117 -19.48 -0.22 7.84
N ILE A 118 -19.20 -1.02 6.83
CA ILE A 118 -19.66 -0.76 5.45
C ILE A 118 -21.16 -1.01 5.31
N LYS A 119 -21.72 -1.98 6.03
CA LYS A 119 -23.17 -2.25 6.05
C LYS A 119 -23.97 -1.21 6.83
N SER A 120 -23.34 -0.40 7.66
CA SER A 120 -23.98 0.65 8.47
C SER A 120 -23.96 2.05 7.82
N ILE A 121 -23.41 2.16 6.61
CA ILE A 121 -23.44 3.37 5.78
C ILE A 121 -24.43 3.16 4.63
#